data_cafe894bc16cd94487a76411280eb7df
#
_entry.id   cafe894bc16cd94487a76411280eb7df
#
_cell.length_a   1.000
_cell.length_b   1.000
_cell.length_c   1.000
_cell.angle_alpha   90.00
_cell.angle_beta   90.00
_cell.angle_gamma   90.00
#
_symmetry.space_group_name_H-M   'P 1'
#
loop_
_entity.id
_entity.type
_entity.pdbx_description
1 polymer ?
#
loop_
_entity_poly.entity_id
_entity_poly.type
_entity_poly.pdbx_seq_one_letter_code
_entity_poly.pdbx_strand_id
1 'polypeptide(L)'
;VIFRQLFDSVSGTYSYLIASRRGAEALIIDPVLEKVDRYLQLMNELDLRLVKAVDTHLHADHVTGLGALRDRTRCVTVMGEHTKADVVSLRLADGDKLDIEGVSLDVIYTPGHTDDSYSFTMDDRVFTGDTLLIRGTGRTDFQNGDARAQYDSIFNRLLKLRDDTLV
;
A
#
# COMPACT_ATOMS: atom_id res chain seq x y z
N VAL A 1 4.77 17.38 3.41
CA VAL A 1 4.82 15.95 3.05
C VAL A 1 5.28 15.80 1.61
N ILE A 2 6.23 14.92 1.35
CA ILE A 2 6.59 14.48 0.01
C ILE A 2 5.69 13.32 -0.35
N PHE A 3 5.01 13.44 -1.50
CA PHE A 3 4.15 12.40 -2.05
C PHE A 3 4.47 12.23 -3.53
N ARG A 4 4.70 10.98 -3.97
CA ARG A 4 4.91 10.63 -5.37
C ARG A 4 4.06 9.42 -5.74
N GLN A 5 3.22 9.59 -6.72
CA GLN A 5 2.49 8.50 -7.36
C GLN A 5 3.29 8.02 -8.58
N LEU A 6 3.57 6.73 -8.63
CA LEU A 6 4.37 6.10 -9.67
C LEU A 6 3.52 5.04 -10.36
N PHE A 7 3.55 4.98 -11.67
CA PHE A 7 2.71 4.07 -12.45
C PHE A 7 3.56 3.06 -13.22
N ASP A 8 3.25 1.79 -13.07
CA ASP A 8 3.76 0.72 -13.92
C ASP A 8 2.74 0.37 -15.00
N SER A 9 3.05 0.69 -16.24
CA SER A 9 2.13 0.47 -17.39
C SER A 9 1.98 -0.99 -17.77
N VAL A 10 2.88 -1.87 -17.34
CA VAL A 10 2.82 -3.30 -17.66
C VAL A 10 1.76 -4.00 -16.80
N SER A 11 1.79 -3.78 -15.49
CA SER A 11 0.82 -4.36 -14.56
C SER A 11 -0.40 -3.47 -14.28
N GLY A 12 -0.34 -2.18 -14.67
CA GLY A 12 -1.36 -1.20 -14.32
C GLY A 12 -1.34 -0.77 -12.85
N THR A 13 -0.22 -0.98 -12.16
CA THR A 13 -0.09 -0.73 -10.73
C THR A 13 0.34 0.70 -10.45
N TYR A 14 -0.34 1.33 -9.49
CA TYR A 14 0.15 2.55 -8.85
C TYR A 14 0.93 2.20 -7.59
N SER A 15 2.14 2.74 -7.49
CA SER A 15 2.97 2.69 -6.28
C SER A 15 3.07 4.10 -5.70
N TYR A 16 3.16 4.21 -4.38
CA TYR A 16 3.17 5.50 -3.70
C TYR A 16 4.38 5.62 -2.78
N LEU A 17 5.18 6.66 -2.98
CA LEU A 17 6.30 7.01 -2.12
C LEU A 17 5.92 8.19 -1.23
N ILE A 18 6.07 8.03 0.08
CA ILE A 18 5.64 9.00 1.08
C ILE A 18 6.77 9.27 2.07
N ALA A 19 7.00 10.55 2.36
CA ALA A 19 7.93 11.02 3.40
C ALA A 19 7.46 12.36 3.97
N SER A 20 7.86 12.69 5.18
CA SER A 20 7.49 13.98 5.78
C SER A 20 8.19 15.16 5.10
N ARG A 21 9.46 15.00 4.73
CA ARG A 21 10.29 16.03 4.10
C ARG A 21 11.52 15.40 3.42
N ARG A 22 12.24 16.19 2.67
CA ARG A 22 13.56 15.81 2.14
C ARG A 22 14.51 15.45 3.30
N GLY A 23 15.32 14.43 3.14
CA GLY A 23 16.26 13.96 4.15
C GLY A 23 15.64 13.07 5.24
N ALA A 24 14.34 12.83 5.20
CA ALA A 24 13.61 12.05 6.22
C ALA A 24 13.48 10.57 5.84
N GLU A 25 12.84 9.82 6.73
CA GLU A 25 12.40 8.46 6.46
C GLU A 25 11.28 8.44 5.42
N ALA A 26 11.24 7.37 4.63
CA ALA A 26 10.21 7.13 3.62
C ALA A 26 9.57 5.75 3.79
N LEU A 27 8.32 5.65 3.33
CA LEU A 27 7.66 4.39 3.05
C LEU A 27 7.21 4.34 1.59
N ILE A 28 7.10 3.14 1.06
CA ILE A 28 6.55 2.89 -0.28
C ILE A 28 5.41 1.88 -0.19
N ILE A 29 4.31 2.13 -0.90
CA ILE A 29 3.14 1.26 -0.97
C ILE A 29 3.08 0.62 -2.36
N ASP A 30 2.80 -0.68 -2.41
CA ASP A 30 2.63 -1.53 -3.60
C ASP A 30 3.79 -1.41 -4.62
N PRO A 31 5.05 -1.63 -4.21
CA PRO A 31 6.17 -1.57 -5.13
C PRO A 31 6.20 -2.76 -6.08
N VAL A 32 6.51 -2.50 -7.36
CA VAL A 32 6.68 -3.50 -8.42
C VAL A 32 8.16 -3.88 -8.52
N LEU A 33 8.47 -5.19 -8.56
CA LEU A 33 9.86 -5.70 -8.56
C LEU A 33 10.71 -5.07 -9.68
N GLU A 34 10.19 -5.01 -10.90
CA GLU A 34 10.91 -4.49 -12.08
C GLU A 34 11.21 -3.00 -11.99
N LYS A 35 10.58 -2.28 -11.07
CA LYS A 35 10.75 -0.83 -10.85
C LYS A 35 11.63 -0.47 -9.65
N VAL A 36 12.18 -1.45 -8.95
CA VAL A 36 12.95 -1.23 -7.72
C VAL A 36 14.11 -0.26 -7.93
N ASP A 37 14.88 -0.39 -9.01
CA ASP A 37 15.98 0.54 -9.31
C ASP A 37 15.49 1.98 -9.50
N ARG A 38 14.32 2.14 -10.12
CA ARG A 38 13.68 3.46 -10.30
C ARG A 38 13.27 4.08 -8.96
N TYR A 39 12.71 3.28 -8.05
CA TYR A 39 12.35 3.75 -6.72
C TYR A 39 13.58 4.19 -5.93
N LEU A 40 14.65 3.39 -5.96
CA LEU A 40 15.91 3.71 -5.28
C LEU A 40 16.55 4.99 -5.83
N GLN A 41 16.55 5.18 -7.15
CA GLN A 41 17.05 6.40 -7.77
C GLN A 41 16.26 7.63 -7.29
N LEU A 42 14.91 7.55 -7.29
CA LEU A 42 14.06 8.64 -6.85
C LEU A 42 14.29 8.98 -5.37
N MET A 43 14.41 7.97 -4.52
CA MET A 43 14.71 8.17 -3.11
C MET A 43 16.07 8.83 -2.90
N ASN A 44 17.07 8.44 -3.68
CA ASN A 44 18.40 9.07 -3.63
C ASN A 44 18.33 10.55 -4.07
N GLU A 45 17.62 10.87 -5.13
CA GLU A 45 17.42 12.25 -5.61
C GLU A 45 16.72 13.14 -4.57
N LEU A 46 15.81 12.56 -3.78
CA LEU A 46 15.07 13.24 -2.71
C LEU A 46 15.74 13.14 -1.35
N ASP A 47 16.92 12.50 -1.29
CA ASP A 47 17.67 12.28 -0.04
C ASP A 47 16.84 11.53 1.02
N LEU A 48 16.09 10.51 0.59
CA LEU A 48 15.18 9.74 1.46
C LEU A 48 15.82 8.41 1.88
N ARG A 49 15.51 7.99 3.11
CA ARG A 49 15.88 6.68 3.64
C ARG A 49 14.64 5.80 3.74
N LEU A 50 14.53 4.79 2.89
CA LEU A 50 13.42 3.84 2.94
C LEU A 50 13.48 3.00 4.22
N VAL A 51 12.45 3.07 5.06
CA VAL A 51 12.35 2.29 6.30
C VAL A 51 11.23 1.27 6.28
N LYS A 52 10.21 1.47 5.46
CA LYS A 52 9.09 0.52 5.32
C LYS A 52 8.66 0.38 3.85
N ALA A 53 8.43 -0.86 3.44
CA ALA A 53 7.83 -1.21 2.16
C ALA A 53 6.57 -2.04 2.43
N VAL A 54 5.44 -1.63 1.86
CA VAL A 54 4.11 -2.09 2.24
C VAL A 54 3.36 -2.58 1.00
N ASP A 55 2.73 -3.76 1.08
CA ASP A 55 1.72 -4.19 0.10
C ASP A 55 0.33 -4.11 0.72
N THR A 56 -0.63 -3.62 -0.05
CA THR A 56 -2.04 -3.57 0.34
C THR A 56 -2.66 -4.97 0.38
N HIS A 57 -2.22 -5.86 -0.49
CA HIS A 57 -2.70 -7.24 -0.61
C HIS A 57 -1.68 -8.09 -1.37
N LEU A 58 -1.92 -9.38 -1.47
CA LEU A 58 -1.14 -10.28 -2.30
C LEU A 58 -1.53 -10.08 -3.78
N HIS A 59 -0.63 -9.49 -4.56
CA HIS A 59 -0.85 -9.16 -5.97
C HIS A 59 -0.74 -10.37 -6.88
N ALA A 60 -1.65 -10.49 -7.86
CA ALA A 60 -1.60 -11.49 -8.92
C ALA A 60 -1.04 -10.95 -10.25
N ASP A 61 -1.06 -9.65 -10.42
CA ASP A 61 -0.73 -8.95 -11.67
C ASP A 61 0.76 -8.61 -11.82
N HIS A 62 1.51 -8.62 -10.71
CA HIS A 62 2.95 -8.39 -10.70
C HIS A 62 3.64 -9.10 -9.54
N VAL A 63 4.95 -9.22 -9.62
CA VAL A 63 5.79 -9.65 -8.48
C VAL A 63 6.11 -8.42 -7.63
N THR A 64 5.86 -8.54 -6.32
CA THR A 64 6.12 -7.43 -5.39
C THR A 64 7.62 -7.11 -5.28
N GLY A 65 7.92 -5.83 -5.12
CA GLY A 65 9.27 -5.35 -4.83
C GLY A 65 9.69 -5.43 -3.36
N LEU A 66 8.83 -5.92 -2.45
CA LEU A 66 9.11 -5.92 -1.00
C LEU A 66 10.44 -6.58 -0.66
N GLY A 67 10.66 -7.81 -1.12
CA GLY A 67 11.87 -8.57 -0.82
C GLY A 67 13.14 -7.91 -1.37
N ALA A 68 13.10 -7.43 -2.62
CA ALA A 68 14.24 -6.76 -3.24
C ALA A 68 14.57 -5.43 -2.53
N LEU A 69 13.56 -4.66 -2.14
CA LEU A 69 13.76 -3.42 -1.38
C LEU A 69 14.36 -3.70 0.01
N ARG A 70 13.86 -4.72 0.72
CA ARG A 70 14.44 -5.16 1.99
C ARG A 70 15.92 -5.49 1.83
N ASP A 71 16.27 -6.28 0.83
CA ASP A 71 17.65 -6.72 0.60
C ASP A 71 18.58 -5.55 0.24
N ARG A 72 18.06 -4.52 -0.44
CA ARG A 72 18.81 -3.34 -0.88
C ARG A 72 18.89 -2.23 0.16
N THR A 73 17.88 -2.08 1.02
CA THR A 73 17.76 -0.94 1.95
C THR A 73 17.69 -1.33 3.42
N ARG A 74 17.46 -2.62 3.70
CA ARG A 74 17.15 -3.13 5.05
C ARG A 74 15.83 -2.58 5.62
N CYS A 75 14.92 -2.14 4.76
CA CYS A 75 13.60 -1.70 5.19
C CYS A 75 12.80 -2.86 5.78
N VAL A 76 11.82 -2.53 6.61
CA VAL A 76 10.84 -3.49 7.12
C VAL A 76 9.78 -3.73 6.06
N THR A 77 9.50 -4.99 5.74
CA THR A 77 8.42 -5.39 4.84
C THR A 77 7.12 -5.56 5.63
N VAL A 78 6.03 -4.98 5.12
CA VAL A 78 4.77 -4.83 5.85
C VAL A 78 3.59 -5.28 5.00
N MET A 79 2.68 -6.04 5.60
CA MET A 79 1.33 -6.32 5.07
C MET A 79 0.34 -6.44 6.23
N GLY A 80 -0.96 -6.52 5.91
CA GLY A 80 -1.97 -6.85 6.90
C GLY A 80 -1.81 -8.29 7.44
N GLU A 81 -2.33 -8.54 8.64
CA GLU A 81 -2.15 -9.82 9.35
C GLU A 81 -2.79 -11.02 8.64
N HIS A 82 -3.76 -10.80 7.76
CA HIS A 82 -4.42 -11.88 7.01
C HIS A 82 -3.63 -12.41 5.81
N THR A 83 -2.49 -11.81 5.50
CA THR A 83 -1.66 -12.28 4.39
C THR A 83 -1.03 -13.65 4.68
N LYS A 84 -0.87 -14.45 3.61
CA LYS A 84 -0.11 -15.71 3.63
C LYS A 84 1.31 -15.56 3.09
N ALA A 85 1.71 -14.33 2.74
CA ALA A 85 3.04 -14.07 2.19
C ALA A 85 4.13 -14.24 3.25
N ASP A 86 5.23 -14.90 2.88
CA ASP A 86 6.37 -15.18 3.78
C ASP A 86 7.35 -14.00 3.87
N VAL A 87 7.37 -13.12 2.87
CA VAL A 87 8.32 -11.99 2.77
C VAL A 87 8.09 -10.90 3.81
N VAL A 88 7.06 -11.01 4.62
CA VAL A 88 6.58 -9.97 5.52
C VAL A 88 7.17 -10.12 6.91
N SER A 89 7.82 -9.04 7.40
CA SER A 89 8.38 -8.97 8.75
C SER A 89 7.43 -8.34 9.77
N LEU A 90 6.59 -7.40 9.33
CA LEU A 90 5.61 -6.73 10.18
C LEU A 90 4.21 -6.97 9.63
N ARG A 91 3.32 -7.50 10.48
CA ARG A 91 1.91 -7.74 10.15
C ARG A 91 1.05 -6.80 10.96
N LEU A 92 0.15 -6.06 10.27
CA LEU A 92 -0.70 -5.05 10.87
C LEU A 92 -2.14 -5.55 10.98
N ALA A 93 -2.75 -5.30 12.13
CA ALA A 93 -4.17 -5.54 12.37
C ALA A 93 -5.02 -4.31 11.99
N ASP A 94 -6.32 -4.54 11.77
CA ASP A 94 -7.28 -3.44 11.65
C ASP A 94 -7.21 -2.51 12.86
N GLY A 95 -7.14 -1.21 12.63
CA GLY A 95 -7.02 -0.19 13.68
C GLY A 95 -5.60 0.11 14.14
N ASP A 96 -4.60 -0.63 13.66
CA ASP A 96 -3.20 -0.30 13.92
C ASP A 96 -2.77 0.98 13.21
N LYS A 97 -1.59 1.45 13.56
CA LYS A 97 -0.92 2.55 12.87
C LYS A 97 0.37 2.08 12.20
N LEU A 98 0.60 2.63 11.03
CA LEU A 98 1.85 2.45 10.29
C LEU A 98 2.61 3.78 10.30
N ASP A 99 3.63 3.86 11.14
CA ASP A 99 4.37 5.09 11.42
C ASP A 99 5.76 5.08 10.80
N ILE A 100 6.17 6.22 10.30
CA ILE A 100 7.55 6.60 10.00
C ILE A 100 7.79 8.01 10.54
N GLU A 101 9.02 8.53 10.45
CA GLU A 101 9.34 9.91 10.89
C GLU A 101 8.39 10.94 10.26
N GLY A 102 7.52 11.53 11.08
CA GLY A 102 6.62 12.62 10.69
C GLY A 102 5.44 12.22 9.79
N VAL A 103 5.18 10.92 9.60
CA VAL A 103 4.01 10.40 8.86
C VAL A 103 3.40 9.23 9.62
N SER A 104 2.09 9.25 9.77
CA SER A 104 1.31 8.17 10.38
C SER A 104 0.16 7.79 9.45
N LEU A 105 -0.02 6.49 9.19
CA LEU A 105 -1.15 5.95 8.45
C LEU A 105 -2.01 5.10 9.37
N ASP A 106 -3.33 5.28 9.35
CA ASP A 106 -4.26 4.37 9.99
C ASP A 106 -4.52 3.16 9.09
N VAL A 107 -4.60 1.99 9.70
CA VAL A 107 -4.76 0.70 9.01
C VAL A 107 -6.21 0.26 9.05
N ILE A 108 -6.80 0.01 7.90
CA ILE A 108 -8.20 -0.42 7.74
C ILE A 108 -8.24 -1.76 7.00
N TYR A 109 -8.82 -2.78 7.63
CA TYR A 109 -9.08 -4.05 6.94
C TYR A 109 -10.22 -3.87 5.94
N THR A 110 -9.96 -4.10 4.67
CA THR A 110 -10.90 -3.92 3.56
C THR A 110 -10.94 -5.12 2.62
N PRO A 111 -11.37 -6.31 3.12
CA PRO A 111 -11.40 -7.53 2.32
C PRO A 111 -12.47 -7.47 1.24
N GLY A 112 -12.28 -8.26 0.20
CA GLY A 112 -13.25 -8.43 -0.89
C GLY A 112 -12.60 -8.73 -2.23
N HIS A 113 -11.69 -7.90 -2.71
CA HIS A 113 -10.83 -8.21 -3.85
C HIS A 113 -9.95 -9.42 -3.52
N THR A 114 -9.31 -9.38 -2.36
CA THR A 114 -8.66 -10.53 -1.73
C THR A 114 -9.07 -10.61 -0.26
N ASP A 115 -8.83 -11.75 0.39
CA ASP A 115 -9.09 -11.92 1.82
C ASP A 115 -8.05 -11.22 2.70
N ASP A 116 -6.90 -10.83 2.14
CA ASP A 116 -5.82 -10.12 2.83
C ASP A 116 -5.74 -8.62 2.48
N SER A 117 -6.75 -8.06 1.83
CA SER A 117 -6.76 -6.65 1.41
C SER A 117 -6.89 -5.69 2.60
N TYR A 118 -5.97 -4.72 2.66
CA TYR A 118 -5.96 -3.62 3.61
C TYR A 118 -5.86 -2.29 2.89
N SER A 119 -6.47 -1.26 3.47
CA SER A 119 -6.34 0.13 3.04
C SER A 119 -5.59 0.92 4.10
N PHE A 120 -4.90 1.97 3.68
CA PHE A 120 -4.13 2.84 4.57
C PHE A 120 -4.61 4.28 4.37
N THR A 121 -4.92 4.99 5.45
CA THR A 121 -5.40 6.38 5.36
C THR A 121 -4.48 7.32 6.12
N MET A 122 -4.29 8.50 5.57
CA MET A 122 -3.65 9.65 6.22
C MET A 122 -4.60 10.85 6.13
N ASP A 123 -4.21 12.01 6.63
CA ASP A 123 -5.10 13.15 6.85
C ASP A 123 -6.02 13.51 5.67
N ASP A 124 -5.52 13.45 4.44
CA ASP A 124 -6.24 13.93 3.26
C ASP A 124 -6.56 12.85 2.23
N ARG A 125 -6.08 11.60 2.42
CA ARG A 125 -6.19 10.55 1.41
C ARG A 125 -6.21 9.15 1.97
N VAL A 126 -6.67 8.20 1.14
CA VAL A 126 -6.67 6.78 1.42
C VAL A 126 -6.08 6.00 0.25
N PHE A 127 -5.26 5.00 0.57
CA PHE A 127 -4.67 4.06 -0.38
C PHE A 127 -5.46 2.76 -0.29
N THR A 128 -6.22 2.44 -1.33
CA THR A 128 -7.25 1.39 -1.29
C THR A 128 -6.84 0.10 -1.99
N GLY A 129 -5.63 0.05 -2.59
CA GLY A 129 -5.27 -1.09 -3.43
C GLY A 129 -6.34 -1.34 -4.49
N ASP A 130 -6.76 -2.59 -4.64
CA ASP A 130 -7.80 -2.95 -5.59
C ASP A 130 -9.19 -3.08 -4.95
N THR A 131 -9.37 -2.60 -3.71
CA THR A 131 -10.69 -2.57 -3.09
C THR A 131 -11.59 -1.53 -3.76
N LEU A 132 -11.08 -0.32 -3.96
CA LEU A 132 -11.81 0.76 -4.62
C LEU A 132 -10.90 1.40 -5.68
N LEU A 133 -11.40 1.49 -6.91
CA LEU A 133 -10.70 2.06 -8.05
C LEU A 133 -11.45 3.29 -8.56
N ILE A 134 -10.82 4.06 -9.46
CA ILE A 134 -11.50 5.16 -10.15
C ILE A 134 -12.64 4.58 -11.00
N ARG A 135 -13.86 4.92 -10.64
CA ARG A 135 -15.11 4.48 -11.32
C ARG A 135 -15.33 2.96 -11.31
N GLY A 136 -14.78 2.26 -10.33
CA GLY A 136 -14.94 0.82 -10.23
C GLY A 136 -14.33 0.23 -8.98
N THR A 137 -14.27 -1.08 -8.98
CA THR A 137 -13.68 -1.87 -7.90
C THR A 137 -12.82 -2.98 -8.49
N GLY A 138 -11.92 -3.54 -7.69
CA GLY A 138 -11.26 -4.79 -8.06
C GLY A 138 -12.26 -5.93 -8.21
N ARG A 139 -11.89 -6.95 -8.98
CA ARG A 139 -12.68 -8.18 -9.14
C ARG A 139 -12.77 -8.93 -7.81
N THR A 140 -13.84 -9.71 -7.63
CA THR A 140 -14.09 -10.47 -6.41
C THR A 140 -14.19 -11.98 -6.65
N ASP A 141 -13.90 -12.46 -7.86
CA ASP A 141 -14.04 -13.84 -8.30
C ASP A 141 -12.70 -14.60 -8.39
N PHE A 142 -11.64 -14.06 -7.75
CA PHE A 142 -10.30 -14.62 -7.76
C PHE A 142 -9.61 -14.39 -6.39
N GLN A 143 -8.53 -15.13 -6.08
CA GLN A 143 -7.72 -14.96 -4.84
C GLN A 143 -8.54 -14.86 -3.54
N ASN A 144 -9.49 -15.77 -3.33
CA ASN A 144 -10.39 -15.75 -2.17
C ASN A 144 -11.21 -14.45 -2.08
N GLY A 145 -11.61 -13.91 -3.22
CA GLY A 145 -12.47 -12.73 -3.30
C GLY A 145 -13.88 -13.03 -2.80
N ASP A 146 -14.55 -11.99 -2.32
CA ASP A 146 -15.92 -12.04 -1.79
C ASP A 146 -16.63 -10.72 -2.10
N ALA A 147 -17.65 -10.77 -2.95
CA ALA A 147 -18.38 -9.58 -3.37
C ALA A 147 -19.13 -8.90 -2.21
N ARG A 148 -19.61 -9.66 -1.24
CA ARG A 148 -20.30 -9.10 -0.06
C ARG A 148 -19.30 -8.39 0.85
N ALA A 149 -18.14 -9.00 1.09
CA ALA A 149 -17.07 -8.37 1.86
C ALA A 149 -16.59 -7.10 1.16
N GLN A 150 -16.46 -7.09 -0.17
CA GLN A 150 -16.10 -5.91 -0.94
C GLN A 150 -17.13 -4.78 -0.77
N TYR A 151 -18.42 -5.11 -0.84
CA TYR A 151 -19.48 -4.15 -0.59
C TYR A 151 -19.36 -3.53 0.80
N ASP A 152 -19.21 -4.36 1.84
CA ASP A 152 -19.07 -3.88 3.23
C ASP A 152 -17.82 -3.02 3.42
N SER A 153 -16.70 -3.42 2.84
CA SER A 153 -15.44 -2.65 2.91
C SER A 153 -15.61 -1.26 2.31
N ILE A 154 -16.27 -1.14 1.16
CA ILE A 154 -16.50 0.13 0.49
C ILE A 154 -17.53 0.97 1.26
N PHE A 155 -18.73 0.45 1.46
CA PHE A 155 -19.87 1.24 1.96
C PHE A 155 -19.84 1.44 3.49
N ASN A 156 -19.31 0.49 4.25
CA ASN A 156 -19.32 0.54 5.71
C ASN A 156 -17.98 0.96 6.32
N ARG A 157 -16.90 1.02 5.53
CA ARG A 157 -15.58 1.43 5.97
C ARG A 157 -15.05 2.65 5.20
N LEU A 158 -14.77 2.50 3.90
CA LEU A 158 -14.15 3.57 3.09
C LEU A 158 -15.04 4.79 2.92
N LEU A 159 -16.33 4.60 2.63
CA LEU A 159 -17.28 5.71 2.48
C LEU A 159 -17.70 6.36 3.82
N LYS A 160 -17.14 5.91 4.94
CA LYS A 160 -17.29 6.59 6.24
C LYS A 160 -16.16 7.58 6.50
N LEU A 161 -15.14 7.60 5.67
CA LEU A 161 -14.13 8.64 5.69
C LEU A 161 -14.74 9.99 5.27
N ARG A 162 -14.01 11.08 5.47
CA ARG A 162 -14.49 12.43 5.10
C ARG A 162 -14.74 12.51 3.60
N ASP A 163 -15.75 13.27 3.20
CA ASP A 163 -16.16 13.42 1.79
C ASP A 163 -15.07 14.04 0.89
N ASP A 164 -14.13 14.77 1.47
CA ASP A 164 -13.01 15.40 0.78
C ASP A 164 -11.74 14.53 0.75
N THR A 165 -11.82 13.27 1.21
CA THR A 165 -10.70 12.33 1.18
C THR A 165 -10.37 11.94 -0.26
N LEU A 166 -9.13 12.12 -0.66
CA LEU A 166 -8.62 11.65 -1.96
C LEU A 166 -8.45 10.12 -1.94
N VAL A 167 -8.78 9.46 -3.06
CA VAL A 167 -8.68 8.01 -3.23
C VAL A 167 -7.61 7.70 -4.29
#